data_190d97afca39e958fbc17ea0e1acfcac
#
_entry.id   190d97afca39e958fbc17ea0e1acfcac
#
_cell.length_a   1.000
_cell.length_b   1.000
_cell.length_c   1.000
_cell.angle_alpha   90.00
_cell.angle_beta   90.00
_cell.angle_gamma   90.00
#
_symmetry.space_group_name_H-M   'P 1'
#
loop_
_entity.id
_entity.type
_entity.pdbx_description
1 polymer ?
#
loop_
_entity_poly.entity_id
_entity_poly.type
_entity_poly.pdbx_seq_one_letter_code
_entity_poly.pdbx_strand_id
1 'polypeptide(L)'
;RLREKWQIQRDDEEKPFLEHLDDLRTMLLRMVFCLVVSMLLCAGFASNLMDILRRPVNQVWDMFEESHLPAGIDLDSWGKAKETATAAVGLDADQRRILFREVSPRLAELTEAALVLRGAQALPDDRKEIFIREASPAPAVRELAEALHAKDAVLTDGTGRGALKMMSAFQPGEAFMLTIKLSLYAGV
;
A
#
# COMPACT_ATOMS: atom_id res chain seq x y z
N ARG A 1 -39.51 70.46 1.90
CA ARG A 1 -40.13 69.17 1.47
C ARG A 1 -39.42 68.51 0.27
N LEU A 2 -38.78 69.22 -0.65
CA LEU A 2 -38.04 68.63 -1.78
C LEU A 2 -36.63 68.16 -1.41
N ARG A 3 -35.94 68.82 -0.47
CA ARG A 3 -34.61 68.42 -0.01
C ARG A 3 -34.61 67.09 0.78
N GLU A 4 -35.67 66.84 1.56
CA GLU A 4 -35.80 65.58 2.32
C GLU A 4 -35.97 64.33 1.38
N LYS A 5 -36.70 64.50 0.30
CA LYS A 5 -36.87 63.42 -0.68
C LYS A 5 -35.54 62.98 -1.38
N TRP A 6 -34.64 63.94 -1.61
CA TRP A 6 -33.36 63.67 -2.22
C TRP A 6 -32.35 63.03 -1.27
N GLN A 7 -32.45 63.27 0.03
CA GLN A 7 -31.60 62.59 1.02
C GLN A 7 -32.04 61.14 1.25
N ILE A 8 -33.34 60.90 1.29
CA ILE A 8 -33.86 59.50 1.45
C ILE A 8 -33.50 58.64 0.25
N GLN A 9 -33.49 59.20 -0.94
CA GLN A 9 -33.16 58.44 -2.17
C GLN A 9 -31.66 58.13 -2.29
N ARG A 10 -30.78 58.92 -1.69
CA ARG A 10 -29.34 58.71 -1.66
C ARG A 10 -28.92 57.62 -0.65
N ASP A 11 -29.60 57.57 0.49
CA ASP A 11 -29.40 56.58 1.52
C ASP A 11 -29.87 55.16 1.08
N ASP A 12 -30.87 55.08 0.21
CA ASP A 12 -31.38 53.81 -0.32
C ASP A 12 -30.51 53.22 -1.45
N GLU A 13 -29.71 54.00 -2.17
CA GLU A 13 -28.81 53.49 -3.20
C GLU A 13 -27.50 52.94 -2.63
N GLU A 14 -27.05 53.40 -1.48
CA GLU A 14 -25.81 52.90 -0.86
C GLU A 14 -26.04 51.63 -0.01
N LYS A 15 -27.23 51.49 0.57
CA LYS A 15 -27.63 50.31 1.37
C LYS A 15 -27.62 48.97 0.59
N PRO A 16 -28.13 48.87 -0.63
CA PRO A 16 -28.20 47.61 -1.34
C PRO A 16 -26.82 47.04 -1.71
N PHE A 17 -25.79 47.87 -1.89
CA PHE A 17 -24.46 47.41 -2.24
C PHE A 17 -23.72 46.80 -1.04
N LEU A 18 -23.80 47.43 0.13
CA LEU A 18 -23.18 46.92 1.37
C LEU A 18 -23.87 45.63 1.87
N GLU A 19 -25.19 45.59 1.76
CA GLU A 19 -25.99 44.42 2.12
C GLU A 19 -25.72 43.25 1.19
N HIS A 20 -25.54 43.53 -0.10
CA HIS A 20 -25.14 42.51 -1.09
C HIS A 20 -23.72 41.98 -0.85
N LEU A 21 -22.78 42.80 -0.40
CA LEU A 21 -21.43 42.36 0.00
C LEU A 21 -21.44 41.49 1.25
N ASP A 22 -22.31 41.78 2.21
CA ASP A 22 -22.44 40.99 3.43
C ASP A 22 -23.09 39.60 3.14
N ASP A 23 -24.08 39.57 2.26
CA ASP A 23 -24.69 38.35 1.76
C ASP A 23 -23.69 37.51 0.98
N LEU A 24 -22.88 38.12 0.14
CA LEU A 24 -21.82 37.43 -0.62
C LEU A 24 -20.78 36.84 0.32
N ARG A 25 -20.35 37.58 1.34
CA ARG A 25 -19.45 37.10 2.39
C ARG A 25 -20.04 35.91 3.13
N THR A 26 -21.30 35.97 3.50
CA THR A 26 -21.99 34.90 4.23
C THR A 26 -22.17 33.67 3.37
N MET A 27 -22.50 33.80 2.08
CA MET A 27 -22.54 32.70 1.13
C MET A 27 -21.16 32.03 0.95
N LEU A 28 -20.12 32.84 0.81
CA LEU A 28 -18.75 32.34 0.64
C LEU A 28 -18.29 31.59 1.88
N LEU A 29 -18.56 32.09 3.08
CA LEU A 29 -18.26 31.39 4.32
C LEU A 29 -19.03 30.06 4.45
N ARG A 30 -20.30 30.02 4.06
CA ARG A 30 -21.09 28.78 4.04
C ARG A 30 -20.52 27.74 3.06
N MET A 31 -20.14 28.17 1.85
CA MET A 31 -19.51 27.30 0.86
C MET A 31 -18.20 26.71 1.38
N VAL A 32 -17.32 27.55 1.94
CA VAL A 32 -16.05 27.09 2.52
C VAL A 32 -16.30 26.13 3.68
N PHE A 33 -17.25 26.42 4.55
CA PHE A 33 -17.61 25.55 5.66
C PHE A 33 -18.11 24.17 5.18
N CYS A 34 -19.03 24.14 4.20
CA CYS A 34 -19.51 22.90 3.60
C CYS A 34 -18.37 22.09 2.95
N LEU A 35 -17.44 22.76 2.28
CA LEU A 35 -16.29 22.13 1.65
C LEU A 35 -15.35 21.50 2.68
N VAL A 36 -15.06 22.22 3.77
CA VAL A 36 -14.22 21.71 4.87
C VAL A 36 -14.90 20.51 5.55
N VAL A 37 -16.20 20.59 5.85
CA VAL A 37 -16.95 19.48 6.45
C VAL A 37 -16.95 18.25 5.53
N SER A 38 -17.19 18.44 4.23
CA SER A 38 -17.14 17.37 3.24
C SER A 38 -15.75 16.71 3.16
N MET A 39 -14.69 17.53 3.19
CA MET A 39 -13.32 17.04 3.18
C MET A 39 -12.99 16.21 4.42
N LEU A 40 -13.43 16.64 5.60
CA LEU A 40 -13.25 15.93 6.86
C LEU A 40 -14.02 14.59 6.87
N LEU A 41 -15.25 14.57 6.37
CA LEU A 41 -16.03 13.35 6.22
C LEU A 41 -15.33 12.38 5.26
N CYS A 42 -14.90 12.83 4.09
CA CYS A 42 -14.17 11.99 3.14
C CYS A 42 -12.87 11.44 3.73
N ALA A 43 -12.12 12.24 4.47
CA ALA A 43 -10.90 11.79 5.13
C ALA A 43 -11.18 10.71 6.21
N GLY A 44 -12.25 10.86 6.99
CA GLY A 44 -12.67 9.88 7.99
C GLY A 44 -13.12 8.54 7.40
N PHE A 45 -13.73 8.57 6.20
CA PHE A 45 -14.19 7.36 5.51
C PHE A 45 -13.12 6.73 4.60
N ALA A 46 -12.03 7.44 4.30
CA ALA A 46 -11.01 6.99 3.35
C ALA A 46 -10.38 5.65 3.71
N SER A 47 -10.11 5.39 5.00
CA SER A 47 -9.57 4.12 5.48
C SER A 47 -10.53 2.96 5.26
N ASN A 48 -11.80 3.13 5.63
CA ASN A 48 -12.83 2.09 5.45
C ASN A 48 -13.08 1.78 3.96
N LEU A 49 -13.09 2.81 3.12
CA LEU A 49 -13.25 2.67 1.68
C LEU A 49 -12.08 1.91 1.06
N MET A 50 -10.86 2.22 1.50
CA MET A 50 -9.64 1.55 1.05
C MET A 50 -9.65 0.06 1.44
N ASP A 51 -10.11 -0.28 2.64
CA ASP A 51 -10.22 -1.66 3.10
C ASP A 51 -11.25 -2.46 2.28
N ILE A 52 -12.36 -1.84 1.91
CA ILE A 52 -13.37 -2.46 1.05
C ILE A 52 -12.80 -2.72 -0.36
N LEU A 53 -12.07 -1.75 -0.92
CA LEU A 53 -11.46 -1.90 -2.24
C LEU A 53 -10.33 -2.95 -2.27
N ARG A 54 -9.61 -3.12 -1.15
CA ARG A 54 -8.51 -4.09 -1.06
C ARG A 54 -8.98 -5.53 -0.94
N ARG A 55 -10.14 -5.77 -0.37
CA ARG A 55 -10.66 -7.14 -0.16
C ARG A 55 -10.66 -7.99 -1.43
N PRO A 56 -11.28 -7.55 -2.56
CA PRO A 56 -11.29 -8.34 -3.78
C PRO A 56 -9.88 -8.53 -4.37
N VAL A 57 -9.03 -7.53 -4.29
CA VAL A 57 -7.65 -7.63 -4.80
C VAL A 57 -6.83 -8.63 -3.99
N ASN A 58 -6.94 -8.60 -2.65
CA ASN A 58 -6.28 -9.56 -1.79
C ASN A 58 -6.76 -11.00 -2.04
N GLN A 59 -8.07 -11.20 -2.23
CA GLN A 59 -8.61 -12.53 -2.53
C GLN A 59 -8.07 -13.11 -3.84
N VAL A 60 -8.03 -12.30 -4.90
CA VAL A 60 -7.45 -12.73 -6.19
C VAL A 60 -5.97 -13.04 -6.04
N TRP A 61 -5.26 -12.22 -5.26
CA TRP A 61 -3.83 -12.43 -5.02
C TRP A 61 -3.56 -13.70 -4.20
N ASP A 62 -4.36 -13.94 -3.17
CA ASP A 62 -4.26 -15.15 -2.35
C ASP A 62 -4.54 -16.42 -3.19
N MET A 63 -5.55 -16.41 -4.06
CA MET A 63 -5.83 -17.50 -5.00
C MET A 63 -4.68 -17.72 -6.01
N PHE A 64 -4.11 -16.62 -6.51
CA PHE A 64 -2.96 -16.70 -7.41
C PHE A 64 -1.76 -17.31 -6.71
N GLU A 65 -1.42 -16.84 -5.52
CA GLU A 65 -0.28 -17.36 -4.75
C GLU A 65 -0.49 -18.82 -4.37
N GLU A 66 -1.70 -19.21 -3.93
CA GLU A 66 -2.04 -20.60 -3.61
C GLU A 66 -1.89 -21.52 -4.82
N SER A 67 -2.24 -21.09 -6.02
CA SER A 67 -2.09 -21.88 -7.25
C SER A 67 -0.62 -22.17 -7.62
N HIS A 68 0.30 -21.35 -7.14
CA HIS A 68 1.74 -21.47 -7.36
C HIS A 68 2.45 -22.18 -6.20
N LEU A 69 1.72 -22.65 -5.18
CA LEU A 69 2.29 -23.43 -4.10
C LEU A 69 2.21 -24.94 -4.41
N PRO A 70 3.24 -25.73 -4.04
CA PRO A 70 3.18 -27.18 -4.07
C PRO A 70 2.10 -27.71 -3.10
N ALA A 71 1.55 -28.87 -3.42
CA ALA A 71 0.59 -29.55 -2.56
C ALA A 71 1.18 -29.82 -1.17
N GLY A 72 0.44 -29.43 -0.11
CA GLY A 72 0.86 -29.62 1.28
C GLY A 72 1.61 -28.44 1.90
N ILE A 73 1.73 -27.31 1.18
CA ILE A 73 2.18 -26.05 1.74
C ILE A 73 0.98 -25.12 1.87
N ASP A 74 0.73 -24.70 3.11
CA ASP A 74 -0.31 -23.74 3.42
C ASP A 74 0.15 -22.30 3.14
N LEU A 75 -0.72 -21.47 2.61
CA LEU A 75 -0.44 -20.09 2.24
C LEU A 75 0.04 -19.25 3.44
N ASP A 76 -0.54 -19.47 4.62
CA ASP A 76 -0.16 -18.78 5.85
C ASP A 76 1.27 -19.18 6.30
N SER A 77 1.58 -20.47 6.23
CA SER A 77 2.92 -20.99 6.53
C SER A 77 3.97 -20.47 5.55
N TRP A 78 3.62 -20.38 4.27
CA TRP A 78 4.49 -19.81 3.25
C TRP A 78 4.70 -18.31 3.44
N GLY A 79 3.64 -17.57 3.78
CA GLY A 79 3.72 -16.16 4.11
C GLY A 79 4.67 -15.88 5.27
N LYS A 80 4.55 -16.65 6.36
CA LYS A 80 5.44 -16.57 7.54
C LYS A 80 6.88 -16.95 7.18
N ALA A 81 7.07 -17.96 6.33
CA ALA A 81 8.40 -18.37 5.89
C ALA A 81 9.10 -17.27 5.07
N LYS A 82 8.39 -16.60 4.17
CA LYS A 82 8.91 -15.45 3.41
C LYS A 82 9.30 -14.28 4.31
N GLU A 83 8.45 -13.96 5.28
CA GLU A 83 8.71 -12.89 6.23
C GLU A 83 9.93 -13.20 7.10
N THR A 84 10.00 -14.43 7.62
CA THR A 84 11.15 -14.91 8.40
C THR A 84 12.43 -14.95 7.57
N ALA A 85 12.34 -15.38 6.31
CA ALA A 85 13.47 -15.36 5.38
C ALA A 85 13.98 -13.94 5.11
N THR A 86 13.06 -12.98 4.96
CA THR A 86 13.42 -11.57 4.79
C THR A 86 14.16 -11.03 6.02
N ALA A 87 13.66 -11.32 7.22
CA ALA A 87 14.34 -10.97 8.45
C ALA A 87 15.71 -11.64 8.60
N ALA A 88 15.83 -12.90 8.16
CA ALA A 88 17.06 -13.68 8.27
C ALA A 88 18.18 -13.22 7.33
N VAL A 89 17.89 -12.51 6.25
CA VAL A 89 18.91 -11.98 5.32
C VAL A 89 19.87 -11.02 6.00
N GLY A 90 19.37 -10.22 6.95
CA GLY A 90 20.19 -9.24 7.68
C GLY A 90 20.91 -9.78 8.92
N LEU A 91 20.71 -11.08 9.26
CA LEU A 91 21.25 -11.67 10.46
C LEU A 91 22.58 -12.41 10.19
N ASP A 92 23.46 -12.38 11.20
CA ASP A 92 24.69 -13.18 11.21
C ASP A 92 24.36 -14.69 11.39
N ALA A 93 25.34 -15.55 11.08
CA ALA A 93 25.16 -17.01 11.10
C ALA A 93 24.68 -17.55 12.47
N ASP A 94 25.18 -16.98 13.57
CA ASP A 94 24.80 -17.39 14.92
C ASP A 94 23.39 -16.92 15.27
N GLN A 95 23.03 -15.70 14.91
CA GLN A 95 21.68 -15.15 15.09
C GLN A 95 20.65 -15.94 14.26
N ARG A 96 20.99 -16.33 13.05
CA ARG A 96 20.17 -17.18 12.20
C ARG A 96 19.91 -18.53 12.81
N ARG A 97 20.94 -19.15 13.42
CA ARG A 97 20.81 -20.43 14.13
C ARG A 97 19.89 -20.35 15.33
N ILE A 98 19.92 -19.25 16.08
CA ILE A 98 19.02 -19.00 17.21
C ILE A 98 17.58 -18.86 16.69
N LEU A 99 17.36 -18.07 15.66
CA LEU A 99 16.04 -17.88 15.05
C LEU A 99 15.42 -19.21 14.61
N PHE A 100 16.17 -20.06 13.92
CA PHE A 100 15.67 -21.36 13.45
C PHE A 100 15.43 -22.37 14.57
N ARG A 101 16.03 -22.18 15.73
CA ARG A 101 15.76 -23.02 16.92
C ARG A 101 14.43 -22.71 17.57
N GLU A 102 14.00 -21.46 17.52
CA GLU A 102 12.74 -21.01 18.12
C GLU A 102 11.52 -21.25 17.22
N VAL A 103 11.74 -21.49 15.95
CA VAL A 103 10.70 -21.71 14.95
C VAL A 103 10.40 -23.21 14.82
N SER A 104 9.16 -23.57 14.45
CA SER A 104 8.80 -24.96 14.19
C SER A 104 9.68 -25.57 13.09
N PRO A 105 10.06 -26.88 13.17
CA PRO A 105 10.94 -27.49 12.17
C PRO A 105 10.45 -27.32 10.73
N ARG A 106 9.14 -27.45 10.52
CA ARG A 106 8.54 -27.28 9.19
C ARG A 106 8.66 -25.84 8.67
N LEU A 107 8.50 -24.84 9.54
CA LEU A 107 8.66 -23.45 9.15
C LEU A 107 10.13 -23.09 8.92
N ALA A 108 11.06 -23.71 9.65
CA ALA A 108 12.49 -23.57 9.41
C ALA A 108 12.88 -24.10 8.01
N GLU A 109 12.41 -25.29 7.63
CA GLU A 109 12.64 -25.85 6.30
C GLU A 109 12.09 -24.95 5.18
N LEU A 110 10.87 -24.45 5.35
CA LEU A 110 10.26 -23.51 4.40
C LEU A 110 11.03 -22.18 4.30
N THR A 111 11.52 -21.68 5.43
CA THR A 111 12.32 -20.46 5.48
C THR A 111 13.67 -20.63 4.79
N GLU A 112 14.34 -21.77 5.01
CA GLU A 112 15.59 -22.12 4.32
C GLU A 112 15.37 -22.26 2.81
N ALA A 113 14.29 -22.94 2.39
CA ALA A 113 13.94 -23.05 0.98
C ALA A 113 13.68 -21.66 0.35
N ALA A 114 12.98 -20.78 1.06
CA ALA A 114 12.74 -19.39 0.61
C ALA A 114 14.05 -18.59 0.48
N LEU A 115 15.01 -18.77 1.41
CA LEU A 115 16.33 -18.14 1.33
C LEU A 115 17.14 -18.64 0.12
N VAL A 116 17.14 -19.96 -0.14
CA VAL A 116 17.80 -20.54 -1.31
C VAL A 116 17.22 -20.00 -2.61
N LEU A 117 15.89 -19.99 -2.71
CA LEU A 117 15.20 -19.46 -3.88
C LEU A 117 15.47 -17.97 -4.09
N ARG A 118 15.53 -17.19 -3.02
CA ARG A 118 15.86 -15.75 -3.08
C ARG A 118 17.30 -15.53 -3.59
N GLY A 119 18.24 -16.37 -3.16
CA GLY A 119 19.59 -16.38 -3.71
C GLY A 119 19.61 -16.74 -5.20
N ALA A 120 18.79 -17.70 -5.60
CA ALA A 120 18.67 -18.12 -6.99
C ALA A 120 18.09 -17.03 -7.90
N GLN A 121 17.19 -16.15 -7.40
CA GLN A 121 16.61 -15.06 -8.19
C GLN A 121 17.63 -14.06 -8.73
N ALA A 122 18.76 -13.91 -8.05
CA ALA A 122 19.86 -13.04 -8.50
C ALA A 122 20.69 -13.63 -9.64
N LEU A 123 20.45 -14.90 -9.98
CA LEU A 123 21.22 -15.65 -10.98
C LEU A 123 20.46 -15.75 -12.31
N PRO A 124 21.15 -15.89 -13.45
CA PRO A 124 20.53 -16.21 -14.72
C PRO A 124 19.90 -17.60 -14.70
N ASP A 125 18.88 -17.81 -15.54
CA ASP A 125 18.00 -19.00 -15.49
C ASP A 125 18.76 -20.33 -15.65
N ASP A 126 19.80 -20.36 -16.46
CA ASP A 126 20.66 -21.49 -16.68
C ASP A 126 21.42 -21.97 -15.42
N ARG A 127 21.58 -21.11 -14.43
CA ARG A 127 22.30 -21.38 -13.18
C ARG A 127 21.40 -21.58 -11.98
N LYS A 128 20.13 -21.22 -12.06
CA LYS A 128 19.19 -21.30 -10.94
C LYS A 128 19.03 -22.70 -10.40
N GLU A 129 18.79 -23.68 -11.28
CA GLU A 129 18.65 -25.10 -10.89
C GLU A 129 19.88 -25.66 -10.20
N ILE A 130 21.07 -25.37 -10.75
CA ILE A 130 22.33 -25.83 -10.19
C ILE A 130 22.51 -25.23 -8.79
N PHE A 131 22.25 -23.92 -8.66
CA PHE A 131 22.39 -23.24 -7.39
C PHE A 131 21.40 -23.78 -6.33
N ILE A 132 20.13 -24.01 -6.68
CA ILE A 132 19.12 -24.56 -5.77
C ILE A 132 19.58 -25.93 -5.26
N ARG A 133 20.16 -26.76 -6.13
CA ARG A 133 20.63 -28.11 -5.79
C ARG A 133 21.85 -28.06 -4.88
N GLU A 134 22.80 -27.18 -5.13
CA GLU A 134 24.06 -27.10 -4.39
C GLU A 134 23.95 -26.30 -3.09
N ALA A 135 23.15 -25.24 -3.07
CA ALA A 135 23.01 -24.35 -1.92
C ALA A 135 22.05 -24.88 -0.84
N SER A 136 21.29 -25.95 -1.14
CA SER A 136 20.33 -26.49 -0.17
C SER A 136 21.05 -27.31 0.91
N PRO A 137 20.88 -26.95 2.20
CA PRO A 137 21.63 -27.57 3.30
C PRO A 137 21.19 -29.00 3.63
N ALA A 138 19.92 -29.33 3.35
CA ALA A 138 19.32 -30.62 3.64
C ALA A 138 18.53 -31.15 2.42
N PRO A 139 18.40 -32.48 2.24
CA PRO A 139 17.62 -33.03 1.15
C PRO A 139 16.15 -32.60 1.15
N ALA A 140 15.53 -32.51 2.33
CA ALA A 140 14.15 -32.05 2.46
C ALA A 140 13.99 -30.59 1.98
N VAL A 141 14.94 -29.72 2.31
CA VAL A 141 14.95 -28.31 1.86
C VAL A 141 15.15 -28.22 0.36
N ARG A 142 15.98 -29.10 -0.21
CA ARG A 142 16.21 -29.19 -1.65
C ARG A 142 14.96 -29.56 -2.41
N GLU A 143 14.30 -30.66 -2.04
CA GLU A 143 13.02 -31.07 -2.65
C GLU A 143 11.99 -29.98 -2.60
N LEU A 144 11.92 -29.29 -1.49
CA LEU A 144 10.99 -28.18 -1.25
C LEU A 144 11.33 -26.97 -2.13
N ALA A 145 12.60 -26.60 -2.24
CA ALA A 145 13.06 -25.52 -3.09
C ALA A 145 12.88 -25.83 -4.59
N GLU A 146 13.15 -27.05 -5.02
CA GLU A 146 12.91 -27.50 -6.39
C GLU A 146 11.42 -27.50 -6.73
N ALA A 147 10.55 -27.97 -5.83
CA ALA A 147 9.10 -27.98 -6.01
C ALA A 147 8.52 -26.54 -6.08
N LEU A 148 9.02 -25.65 -5.23
CA LEU A 148 8.63 -24.22 -5.24
C LEU A 148 9.13 -23.52 -6.50
N HIS A 149 10.34 -23.83 -6.96
CA HIS A 149 10.89 -23.29 -8.20
C HIS A 149 10.11 -23.76 -9.43
N ALA A 150 9.76 -25.04 -9.51
CA ALA A 150 8.98 -25.61 -10.60
C ALA A 150 7.56 -25.03 -10.71
N LYS A 151 7.04 -24.50 -9.60
CA LYS A 151 5.73 -23.85 -9.53
C LYS A 151 5.81 -22.31 -9.67
N ASP A 152 6.99 -21.75 -9.91
CA ASP A 152 7.22 -20.29 -9.90
C ASP A 152 6.67 -19.60 -8.65
N ALA A 153 6.89 -20.23 -7.48
CA ALA A 153 6.38 -19.71 -6.22
C ALA A 153 6.87 -18.28 -5.98
N VAL A 154 5.93 -17.39 -5.68
CA VAL A 154 6.19 -15.96 -5.52
C VAL A 154 6.98 -15.72 -4.25
N LEU A 155 8.25 -15.33 -4.40
CA LEU A 155 9.16 -15.02 -3.29
C LEU A 155 9.12 -13.55 -2.87
N THR A 156 8.78 -12.67 -3.80
CA THR A 156 8.69 -11.26 -3.49
C THR A 156 7.58 -11.04 -2.47
N ASP A 157 7.96 -10.42 -1.36
CA ASP A 157 7.01 -9.87 -0.39
C ASP A 157 6.04 -9.02 -1.18
N GLY A 158 4.98 -9.68 -1.64
CA GLY A 158 3.98 -9.12 -2.51
C GLY A 158 4.37 -7.80 -3.11
N THR A 159 5.01 -7.78 -4.26
CA THR A 159 4.96 -6.58 -5.08
C THR A 159 3.50 -6.13 -5.21
N GLY A 160 2.53 -7.06 -5.11
CA GLY A 160 1.13 -6.76 -4.89
C GLY A 160 0.84 -6.26 -3.47
N ARG A 161 1.19 -7.00 -2.40
CA ARG A 161 0.94 -6.57 -1.00
C ARG A 161 1.86 -5.42 -0.58
N GLY A 162 3.12 -5.41 -1.00
CA GLY A 162 4.05 -4.31 -0.75
C GLY A 162 3.73 -3.08 -1.58
N ALA A 163 3.33 -3.21 -2.83
CA ALA A 163 2.85 -2.10 -3.64
C ALA A 163 1.51 -1.57 -3.11
N LEU A 164 0.60 -2.43 -2.66
CA LEU A 164 -0.62 -2.02 -1.97
C LEU A 164 -0.34 -1.42 -0.59
N LYS A 165 0.69 -1.90 0.13
CA LYS A 165 1.14 -1.29 1.39
C LYS A 165 1.88 0.02 1.13
N MET A 166 2.66 0.13 0.05
CA MET A 166 3.22 1.41 -0.41
C MET A 166 2.13 2.37 -0.90
N MET A 167 1.10 1.89 -1.63
CA MET A 167 -0.07 2.70 -1.98
C MET A 167 -0.86 3.16 -0.74
N SER A 168 -0.80 2.42 0.38
CA SER A 168 -1.40 2.87 1.64
C SER A 168 -0.51 3.82 2.43
N ALA A 169 0.80 3.79 2.20
CA ALA A 169 1.74 4.76 2.74
C ALA A 169 1.69 6.09 1.99
N PHE A 170 1.18 6.11 0.75
CA PHE A 170 0.73 7.35 0.13
C PHE A 170 -0.48 7.85 0.91
N GLN A 171 -0.22 8.69 1.90
CA GLN A 171 -1.29 9.46 2.54
C GLN A 171 -2.08 10.16 1.43
N PRO A 172 -3.43 10.18 1.51
CA PRO A 172 -4.25 10.86 0.50
C PRO A 172 -3.80 12.30 0.24
N GLY A 173 -3.13 12.94 1.21
CA GLY A 173 -2.50 14.24 1.05
C GLY A 173 -1.29 14.26 0.10
N GLU A 174 -0.50 13.20 0.00
CA GLU A 174 0.64 13.15 -0.93
C GLU A 174 0.21 12.99 -2.38
N ALA A 175 -0.79 12.13 -2.64
CA ALA A 175 -1.38 12.00 -3.97
C ALA A 175 -2.02 13.32 -4.44
N PHE A 176 -2.70 14.02 -3.54
CA PHE A 176 -3.28 15.33 -3.81
C PHE A 176 -2.20 16.40 -4.06
N MET A 177 -1.14 16.43 -3.25
CA MET A 177 0.01 17.33 -3.46
C MET A 177 0.75 17.03 -4.76
N LEU A 178 0.87 15.78 -5.15
CA LEU A 178 1.51 15.38 -6.40
C LEU A 178 0.68 15.82 -7.60
N THR A 179 -0.65 15.68 -7.53
CA THR A 179 -1.59 16.14 -8.56
C THR A 179 -1.55 17.67 -8.70
N ILE A 180 -1.53 18.41 -7.59
CA ILE A 180 -1.39 19.87 -7.59
C ILE A 180 -0.04 20.30 -8.18
N LYS A 181 1.07 19.67 -7.76
CA LYS A 181 2.40 19.97 -8.31
C LYS A 181 2.44 19.69 -9.82
N LEU A 182 1.92 18.55 -10.28
CA LEU A 182 1.88 18.19 -11.70
C LEU A 182 1.03 19.18 -12.50
N SER A 183 -0.12 19.59 -11.97
CA SER A 183 -0.99 20.61 -12.58
C SER A 183 -0.31 21.97 -12.67
N LEU A 184 0.46 22.34 -11.62
CA LEU A 184 1.19 23.60 -11.60
C LEU A 184 2.36 23.61 -12.60
N TYR A 185 3.08 22.49 -12.74
CA TYR A 185 4.17 22.34 -13.72
C TYR A 185 3.67 22.20 -15.17
N ALA A 186 2.48 21.66 -15.38
CA ALA A 186 1.89 21.52 -16.71
C ALA A 186 1.17 22.80 -17.20
N GLY A 187 0.92 23.75 -16.29
CA GLY A 187 0.24 25.03 -16.61
C GLY A 187 1.18 26.20 -16.83
N VAL A 188 2.51 25.99 -16.79
CA VAL A 188 3.55 26.95 -17.11
C VAL A 188 4.21 26.55 -18.42
#